data_d508784f147a091e63bf4d4d0aa0219f
#
_entry.id   d508784f147a091e63bf4d4d0aa0219f
#
_cell.length_a   1.000
_cell.length_b   1.000
_cell.length_c   1.000
_cell.angle_alpha   90.00
_cell.angle_beta   90.00
_cell.angle_gamma   90.00
#
_symmetry.space_group_name_H-M   'P 1'
#
loop_
_entity.id
_entity.type
_entity.pdbx_description
1 polymer ?
#
loop_
_entity_poly.entity_id
_entity_poly.type
_entity_poly.pdbx_seq_one_letter_code
_entity_poly.pdbx_strand_id
1 'polypeptide(L)'
;WCIDKEETTQALLQAIEDETQGNLDPVYLYTANDRSANDIGNTYVEVCISQQKMWCYKDGVLVTETPVTTGNHATGYDTPAGSVWAVDAKKSDCDFKLYPSHVMFWLPFNGDVGIHDASWRTEYGGDIYLTNGSHGCVNTPYTEAEKVFNAIEIGDPVIVYYSLDDVTGPQPTQQTGL
;
A
#
# COMPACT_ATOMS: atom_id res chain seq x y z
N TRP A 1 11.72 10.05 -5.01
CA TRP A 1 12.96 10.13 -5.78
C TRP A 1 14.12 10.51 -4.87
N CYS A 2 15.20 9.75 -4.88
CA CYS A 2 16.43 10.09 -4.15
C CYS A 2 17.63 9.84 -5.06
N ILE A 3 18.40 10.87 -5.31
CA ILE A 3 19.63 10.78 -6.12
C ILE A 3 20.74 10.21 -5.24
N ASP A 4 21.45 9.21 -5.75
CA ASP A 4 22.75 8.82 -5.23
C ASP A 4 23.77 9.87 -5.65
N LYS A 5 24.16 10.71 -4.69
CA LYS A 5 25.10 11.81 -4.96
C LYS A 5 26.51 11.33 -5.26
N GLU A 6 26.94 10.26 -4.61
CA GLU A 6 28.29 9.72 -4.79
C GLU A 6 28.43 9.07 -6.16
N GLU A 7 27.56 8.14 -6.49
CA GLU A 7 27.55 7.47 -7.79
C GLU A 7 27.28 8.44 -8.94
N THR A 8 26.38 9.41 -8.77
CA THR A 8 26.14 10.45 -9.78
C THR A 8 27.37 11.31 -10.02
N THR A 9 28.12 11.64 -8.96
CA THR A 9 29.37 12.42 -9.08
C THR A 9 30.43 11.64 -9.83
N GLN A 10 30.59 10.35 -9.55
CA GLN A 10 31.52 9.48 -10.27
C GLN A 10 31.16 9.38 -11.76
N ALA A 11 29.87 9.18 -12.05
CA ALA A 11 29.39 9.11 -13.43
C ALA A 11 29.62 10.44 -14.19
N LEU A 12 29.46 11.60 -13.54
CA LEU A 12 29.75 12.91 -14.12
C LEU A 12 31.25 13.10 -14.38
N LEU A 13 32.11 12.72 -13.43
CA LEU A 13 33.57 12.80 -13.62
C LEU A 13 34.03 11.94 -14.79
N GLN A 14 33.52 10.71 -14.87
CA GLN A 14 33.83 9.82 -15.98
C GLN A 14 33.37 10.37 -17.32
N ALA A 15 32.15 10.92 -17.39
CA ALA A 15 31.64 11.54 -18.60
C ALA A 15 32.48 12.74 -19.07
N ILE A 16 33.03 13.51 -18.12
CA ILE A 16 33.96 14.62 -18.43
C ILE A 16 35.29 14.08 -18.98
N GLU A 17 35.87 13.04 -18.35
CA GLU A 17 37.12 12.41 -18.80
C GLU A 17 36.97 11.79 -20.19
N ASP A 18 35.80 11.20 -20.48
CA ASP A 18 35.48 10.58 -21.75
C ASP A 18 35.01 11.58 -22.83
N GLU A 19 35.00 12.89 -22.52
CA GLU A 19 34.48 13.96 -23.38
C GLU A 19 33.06 13.68 -23.90
N THR A 20 32.23 12.98 -23.10
CA THR A 20 30.86 12.61 -23.46
C THR A 20 30.00 13.86 -23.60
N GLN A 21 29.33 13.99 -24.76
CA GLN A 21 28.41 15.10 -24.99
C GLN A 21 26.95 14.63 -24.87
N GLY A 22 26.12 15.43 -24.24
CA GLY A 22 24.68 15.17 -24.09
C GLY A 22 24.20 15.29 -22.64
N ASN A 23 23.04 14.74 -22.38
CA ASN A 23 22.47 14.70 -21.04
C ASN A 23 22.93 13.42 -20.34
N LEU A 24 23.31 13.56 -19.08
CA LEU A 24 23.57 12.43 -18.20
C LEU A 24 22.44 12.34 -17.18
N ASP A 25 21.75 11.21 -17.16
CA ASP A 25 20.75 10.94 -16.12
C ASP A 25 21.46 10.66 -14.79
N PRO A 26 20.98 11.22 -13.67
CA PRO A 26 21.50 10.89 -12.35
C PRO A 26 21.35 9.42 -12.00
N VAL A 27 22.24 8.89 -11.19
CA VAL A 27 22.04 7.60 -10.53
C VAL A 27 21.08 7.80 -9.36
N TYR A 28 20.10 6.94 -9.23
CA TYR A 28 19.07 7.03 -8.19
C TYR A 28 19.20 5.91 -7.17
N LEU A 29 19.10 6.24 -5.88
CA LEU A 29 18.90 5.27 -4.80
C LEU A 29 17.44 4.75 -4.82
N TYR A 30 16.51 5.64 -5.07
CA TYR A 30 15.06 5.34 -5.17
C TYR A 30 14.45 6.10 -6.31
N THR A 31 13.62 5.43 -7.08
CA THR A 31 12.79 6.05 -8.13
C THR A 31 11.31 5.86 -7.80
N ALA A 32 10.44 6.66 -8.42
CA ALA A 32 9.03 6.35 -8.45
C ALA A 32 8.78 5.01 -9.16
N ASN A 33 7.67 4.36 -8.82
CA ASN A 33 7.26 3.09 -9.46
C ASN A 33 7.01 3.29 -10.97
N ASP A 34 6.48 4.45 -11.33
CA ASP A 34 6.31 4.90 -12.70
C ASP A 34 6.80 6.34 -12.83
N ARG A 35 7.49 6.68 -13.93
CA ARG A 35 7.94 8.05 -14.25
C ARG A 35 6.88 8.86 -15.00
N SER A 36 5.65 8.38 -15.05
CA SER A 36 4.51 9.09 -15.62
C SER A 36 4.05 10.25 -14.74
N ALA A 37 2.98 10.93 -15.13
CA ALA A 37 2.48 12.12 -14.45
C ALA A 37 2.00 11.90 -13.01
N ASN A 38 1.73 10.65 -12.61
CA ASN A 38 1.21 10.33 -11.28
C ASN A 38 2.21 9.60 -10.36
N ASP A 39 3.40 9.24 -10.84
CA ASP A 39 4.45 8.51 -10.10
C ASP A 39 4.05 7.13 -9.51
N ILE A 40 2.82 6.69 -9.74
CA ILE A 40 2.22 5.46 -9.19
C ILE A 40 2.03 4.42 -10.28
N GLY A 41 1.76 4.87 -11.51
CA GLY A 41 1.38 4.03 -12.64
C GLY A 41 -0.11 3.73 -12.68
N ASN A 42 -0.47 2.69 -13.41
CA ASN A 42 -1.86 2.34 -13.69
C ASN A 42 -2.31 1.04 -13.03
N THR A 43 -1.43 0.39 -12.23
CA THR A 43 -1.73 -0.82 -11.45
C THR A 43 -1.43 -0.53 -9.99
N TYR A 44 -2.45 -0.49 -9.14
CA TYR A 44 -2.31 -0.13 -7.74
C TYR A 44 -3.57 -0.47 -6.95
N VAL A 45 -3.47 -0.40 -5.62
CA VAL A 45 -4.60 -0.50 -4.69
C VAL A 45 -4.76 0.81 -3.93
N GLU A 46 -6.00 1.28 -3.77
CA GLU A 46 -6.38 2.37 -2.89
C GLU A 46 -7.20 1.84 -1.72
N VAL A 47 -6.88 2.28 -0.51
CA VAL A 47 -7.64 2.00 0.72
C VAL A 47 -7.99 3.31 1.38
N CYS A 48 -9.27 3.67 1.35
CA CYS A 48 -9.80 4.84 2.05
C CYS A 48 -10.32 4.41 3.42
N ILE A 49 -9.60 4.78 4.49
CA ILE A 49 -9.96 4.37 5.85
C ILE A 49 -11.28 5.02 6.28
N SER A 50 -11.51 6.31 5.99
CA SER A 50 -12.73 7.00 6.38
C SER A 50 -14.00 6.45 5.70
N GLN A 51 -13.85 5.91 4.48
CA GLN A 51 -14.96 5.27 3.75
C GLN A 51 -15.06 3.78 3.98
N GLN A 52 -14.01 3.17 4.60
CA GLN A 52 -13.89 1.72 4.75
C GLN A 52 -14.09 0.98 3.44
N LYS A 53 -13.44 1.50 2.39
CA LYS A 53 -13.49 0.98 1.03
C LYS A 53 -12.09 0.79 0.45
N MET A 54 -12.00 -0.17 -0.44
CA MET A 54 -10.80 -0.44 -1.23
C MET A 54 -11.17 -0.50 -2.71
N TRP A 55 -10.30 0.05 -3.55
CA TRP A 55 -10.32 -0.05 -5.00
C TRP A 55 -9.03 -0.68 -5.47
N CYS A 56 -9.12 -1.58 -6.44
CA CYS A 56 -7.98 -2.17 -7.10
C CYS A 56 -8.04 -1.88 -8.58
N TYR A 57 -6.96 -1.37 -9.15
CA TYR A 57 -6.82 -1.08 -10.56
C TYR A 57 -5.70 -1.94 -11.17
N LYS A 58 -5.91 -2.42 -12.38
CA LYS A 58 -4.93 -3.10 -13.22
C LYS A 58 -4.90 -2.44 -14.58
N ASP A 59 -3.74 -1.93 -15.01
CA ASP A 59 -3.57 -1.26 -16.30
C ASP A 59 -4.61 -0.14 -16.54
N GLY A 60 -4.96 0.60 -15.47
CA GLY A 60 -5.95 1.68 -15.50
C GLY A 60 -7.42 1.22 -15.47
N VAL A 61 -7.68 -0.08 -15.41
CA VAL A 61 -9.03 -0.65 -15.35
C VAL A 61 -9.37 -1.03 -13.91
N LEU A 62 -10.55 -0.63 -13.45
CA LEU A 62 -11.06 -1.03 -12.14
C LEU A 62 -11.34 -2.54 -12.12
N VAL A 63 -10.61 -3.26 -11.27
CA VAL A 63 -10.78 -4.71 -11.05
C VAL A 63 -11.86 -4.98 -10.01
N THR A 64 -11.83 -4.21 -8.91
CA THR A 64 -12.83 -4.31 -7.85
C THR A 64 -12.92 -3.03 -7.04
N GLU A 65 -14.14 -2.75 -6.55
CA GLU A 65 -14.46 -1.83 -5.47
C GLU A 65 -15.18 -2.64 -4.41
N THR A 66 -14.71 -2.59 -3.15
CA THR A 66 -15.27 -3.40 -2.08
C THR A 66 -15.22 -2.69 -0.73
N PRO A 67 -16.24 -2.89 0.14
CA PRO A 67 -16.08 -2.56 1.54
C PRO A 67 -15.00 -3.45 2.17
N VAL A 68 -14.24 -2.85 3.11
CA VAL A 68 -13.19 -3.53 3.87
C VAL A 68 -13.34 -3.20 5.35
N THR A 69 -12.58 -3.90 6.21
CA THR A 69 -12.44 -3.50 7.61
C THR A 69 -10.96 -3.31 7.92
N THR A 70 -10.58 -2.07 8.18
CA THR A 70 -9.21 -1.70 8.50
C THR A 70 -8.89 -1.89 9.98
N GLY A 71 -7.74 -1.41 10.43
CA GLY A 71 -7.27 -1.53 11.80
C GLY A 71 -8.19 -0.92 12.84
N ASN A 72 -8.18 -1.48 14.05
CA ASN A 72 -9.05 -1.07 15.16
C ASN A 72 -8.58 0.23 15.80
N HIS A 73 -9.33 1.30 15.57
CA HIS A 73 -9.01 2.63 16.06
C HIS A 73 -9.01 2.71 17.60
N ALA A 74 -10.01 2.11 18.27
CA ALA A 74 -10.13 2.18 19.73
C ALA A 74 -8.95 1.54 20.48
N THR A 75 -8.24 0.61 19.85
CA THR A 75 -7.08 -0.08 20.42
C THR A 75 -5.74 0.40 19.88
N GLY A 76 -5.73 1.41 19.01
CA GLY A 76 -4.52 1.98 18.42
C GLY A 76 -3.86 1.11 17.35
N TYR A 77 -4.59 0.15 16.80
CA TYR A 77 -4.15 -0.68 15.68
C TYR A 77 -4.55 -0.11 14.31
N ASP A 78 -4.51 1.20 14.16
CA ASP A 78 -4.86 1.83 12.89
C ASP A 78 -4.03 1.30 11.73
N THR A 79 -4.66 1.13 10.56
CA THR A 79 -3.93 0.83 9.33
C THR A 79 -3.04 2.02 8.98
N PRO A 80 -1.73 1.83 8.72
CA PRO A 80 -0.80 2.92 8.43
C PRO A 80 -1.23 3.73 7.22
N ALA A 81 -1.61 4.99 7.42
CA ALA A 81 -2.11 5.91 6.40
C ALA A 81 -1.12 7.05 6.09
N GLY A 82 -1.43 7.84 5.05
CA GLY A 82 -0.68 9.03 4.67
C GLY A 82 0.60 8.74 3.87
N SER A 83 0.73 7.53 3.33
CA SER A 83 1.85 7.12 2.50
C SER A 83 1.41 6.27 1.32
N VAL A 84 2.31 6.13 0.35
CA VAL A 84 2.25 5.12 -0.70
C VAL A 84 3.21 4.00 -0.29
N TRP A 85 2.65 2.83 -0.06
CA TRP A 85 3.39 1.61 0.25
C TRP A 85 3.58 0.80 -1.03
N ALA A 86 4.41 -0.22 -0.99
CA ALA A 86 4.53 -1.22 -2.04
C ALA A 86 4.17 -2.60 -1.47
N VAL A 87 3.64 -3.48 -2.30
CA VAL A 87 3.43 -4.88 -1.91
C VAL A 87 4.80 -5.54 -1.70
N ASP A 88 5.09 -5.99 -0.47
CA ASP A 88 6.38 -6.58 -0.09
C ASP A 88 6.47 -8.07 -0.45
N ALA A 89 5.35 -8.76 -0.46
CA ALA A 89 5.26 -10.18 -0.78
C ALA A 89 3.86 -10.56 -1.28
N LYS A 90 3.76 -11.70 -1.95
CA LYS A 90 2.51 -12.27 -2.44
C LYS A 90 2.48 -13.75 -2.06
N LYS A 91 1.63 -14.12 -1.11
CA LYS A 91 1.58 -15.47 -0.55
C LYS A 91 0.15 -15.98 -0.51
N SER A 92 -0.02 -17.26 -0.79
CA SER A 92 -1.30 -17.95 -0.66
C SER A 92 -1.21 -19.06 0.40
N ASP A 93 -2.36 -19.43 0.97
CA ASP A 93 -2.48 -20.55 1.90
C ASP A 93 -1.57 -20.36 3.12
N CYS A 94 -1.78 -19.28 3.88
CA CYS A 94 -0.89 -18.85 4.96
C CYS A 94 -1.56 -18.89 6.33
N ASP A 95 -0.82 -19.39 7.32
CA ASP A 95 -1.14 -19.21 8.74
C ASP A 95 -0.41 -18.02 9.32
N PHE A 96 -1.12 -17.16 10.04
CA PHE A 96 -0.50 -16.08 10.79
C PHE A 96 0.11 -16.61 12.10
N LYS A 97 1.39 -16.31 12.32
CA LYS A 97 2.11 -16.80 13.50
C LYS A 97 1.65 -16.14 14.80
N LEU A 98 1.24 -14.89 14.76
CA LEU A 98 0.84 -14.12 15.93
C LEU A 98 -0.65 -14.30 16.30
N TYR A 99 -1.46 -14.72 15.35
CA TYR A 99 -2.91 -14.92 15.53
C TYR A 99 -3.31 -16.25 14.91
N PRO A 100 -4.22 -17.02 15.53
CA PRO A 100 -4.66 -18.29 15.01
C PRO A 100 -5.64 -18.09 13.84
N SER A 101 -5.17 -17.44 12.79
CA SER A 101 -5.96 -17.12 11.60
C SER A 101 -5.27 -17.65 10.36
N HIS A 102 -6.04 -18.30 9.50
CA HIS A 102 -5.63 -18.80 8.20
C HIS A 102 -6.22 -17.92 7.11
N VAL A 103 -5.42 -17.58 6.10
CA VAL A 103 -5.81 -16.75 4.96
C VAL A 103 -5.36 -17.39 3.65
N MET A 104 -6.20 -17.30 2.64
CA MET A 104 -5.87 -17.81 1.31
C MET A 104 -5.06 -16.82 0.48
N PHE A 105 -5.19 -15.52 0.74
CA PHE A 105 -4.54 -14.46 -0.01
C PHE A 105 -3.88 -13.48 0.95
N TRP A 106 -2.57 -13.30 0.84
CA TRP A 106 -1.79 -12.42 1.70
C TRP A 106 -0.87 -11.51 0.88
N LEU A 107 -1.09 -10.21 0.95
CA LEU A 107 -0.33 -9.14 0.32
C LEU A 107 0.14 -8.14 1.38
N PRO A 108 1.26 -8.41 2.08
CA PRO A 108 1.84 -7.45 3.01
C PRO A 108 2.38 -6.23 2.26
N PHE A 109 2.27 -5.04 2.88
CA PHE A 109 2.77 -3.78 2.32
C PHE A 109 3.47 -2.89 3.36
N ASN A 110 3.37 -3.24 4.66
CA ASN A 110 4.08 -2.54 5.73
C ASN A 110 4.33 -3.50 6.89
N GLY A 111 5.46 -4.22 6.86
CA GLY A 111 5.80 -5.21 7.86
C GLY A 111 4.76 -6.32 7.94
N ASP A 112 4.10 -6.44 9.10
CA ASP A 112 3.04 -7.43 9.33
C ASP A 112 1.63 -6.91 8.98
N VAL A 113 1.54 -5.73 8.34
CA VAL A 113 0.28 -5.17 7.85
C VAL A 113 0.14 -5.43 6.35
N GLY A 114 -1.02 -5.92 5.93
CA GLY A 114 -1.28 -6.24 4.54
C GLY A 114 -2.77 -6.38 4.23
N ILE A 115 -3.05 -6.68 2.97
CA ILE A 115 -4.40 -6.99 2.47
C ILE A 115 -4.56 -8.51 2.49
N HIS A 116 -5.68 -9.00 3.04
CA HIS A 116 -5.98 -10.43 3.07
C HIS A 116 -7.49 -10.70 3.15
N ASP A 117 -7.89 -11.90 2.76
CA ASP A 117 -9.26 -12.38 2.98
C ASP A 117 -9.50 -12.58 4.48
N ALA A 118 -10.72 -12.30 4.91
CA ALA A 118 -11.14 -12.46 6.30
C ALA A 118 -12.47 -13.21 6.38
N SER A 119 -12.44 -14.49 6.03
CA SER A 119 -13.62 -15.36 5.96
C SER A 119 -14.36 -15.53 7.29
N TRP A 120 -13.75 -15.17 8.41
CA TRP A 120 -14.37 -15.13 9.75
C TRP A 120 -15.29 -13.93 9.98
N ARG A 121 -15.25 -12.93 9.05
CA ARG A 121 -16.15 -11.76 9.10
C ARG A 121 -17.34 -11.96 8.19
N THR A 122 -18.50 -11.56 8.69
CA THR A 122 -19.76 -11.56 7.91
C THR A 122 -20.11 -10.17 7.41
N GLU A 123 -19.47 -9.11 7.98
CA GLU A 123 -19.74 -7.71 7.67
C GLU A 123 -18.43 -6.94 7.50
N TYR A 124 -18.45 -5.96 6.58
CA TYR A 124 -17.33 -5.08 6.26
C TYR A 124 -17.83 -3.66 6.07
N GLY A 125 -16.93 -2.69 6.23
CA GLY A 125 -17.24 -1.29 5.99
C GLY A 125 -17.84 -0.56 7.20
N GLY A 126 -18.35 0.66 6.96
CA GLY A 126 -18.97 1.49 7.98
C GLY A 126 -18.08 1.77 9.19
N ASP A 127 -18.67 1.80 10.36
CA ASP A 127 -17.98 2.15 11.63
C ASP A 127 -17.33 0.94 12.33
N ILE A 128 -17.31 -0.22 11.69
CA ILE A 128 -16.77 -1.46 12.30
C ILE A 128 -15.31 -1.26 12.78
N TYR A 129 -14.49 -0.57 11.99
CA TYR A 129 -13.08 -0.33 12.31
C TYR A 129 -12.88 0.48 13.60
N LEU A 130 -13.86 1.28 14.01
CA LEU A 130 -13.74 2.12 15.22
C LEU A 130 -13.54 1.29 16.48
N THR A 131 -14.23 0.15 16.60
CA THR A 131 -14.21 -0.68 17.83
C THR A 131 -13.98 -2.18 17.60
N ASN A 132 -14.17 -2.67 16.37
CA ASN A 132 -14.03 -4.08 15.99
C ASN A 132 -13.22 -4.25 14.70
N GLY A 133 -12.21 -3.40 14.52
CA GLY A 133 -11.26 -3.48 13.42
C GLY A 133 -10.27 -4.65 13.54
N SER A 134 -9.33 -4.70 12.62
CA SER A 134 -8.21 -5.64 12.62
C SER A 134 -7.06 -5.15 13.52
N HIS A 135 -5.92 -5.84 13.49
CA HIS A 135 -4.67 -5.38 14.10
C HIS A 135 -3.78 -4.57 13.12
N GLY A 136 -4.43 -3.83 12.20
CA GLY A 136 -3.76 -2.99 11.20
C GLY A 136 -3.98 -3.46 9.77
N CYS A 137 -4.25 -4.73 9.54
CA CYS A 137 -4.49 -5.28 8.21
C CYS A 137 -5.80 -4.79 7.59
N VAL A 138 -5.89 -4.87 6.28
CA VAL A 138 -7.10 -4.62 5.51
C VAL A 138 -7.85 -5.94 5.31
N ASN A 139 -8.83 -6.18 6.17
CA ASN A 139 -9.69 -7.35 6.08
C ASN A 139 -10.66 -7.20 4.92
N THR A 140 -10.59 -8.11 3.96
CA THR A 140 -11.30 -8.04 2.68
C THR A 140 -12.22 -9.25 2.51
N PRO A 141 -13.42 -9.11 1.90
CA PRO A 141 -14.22 -10.26 1.51
C PRO A 141 -13.43 -11.23 0.61
N TYR A 142 -13.62 -12.53 0.80
CA TYR A 142 -12.81 -13.57 0.15
C TYR A 142 -12.69 -13.40 -1.37
N THR A 143 -13.83 -13.27 -2.06
CA THR A 143 -13.85 -13.13 -3.52
C THR A 143 -13.18 -11.87 -4.02
N GLU A 144 -13.22 -10.80 -3.24
CA GLU A 144 -12.58 -9.53 -3.60
C GLU A 144 -11.08 -9.58 -3.31
N ALA A 145 -10.67 -10.23 -2.22
CA ALA A 145 -9.27 -10.49 -1.94
C ALA A 145 -8.61 -11.35 -3.03
N GLU A 146 -9.34 -12.36 -3.55
CA GLU A 146 -8.88 -13.17 -4.69
C GLU A 146 -8.65 -12.33 -5.94
N LYS A 147 -9.58 -11.42 -6.26
CA LYS A 147 -9.43 -10.51 -7.42
C LYS A 147 -8.20 -9.62 -7.27
N VAL A 148 -8.03 -8.99 -6.09
CA VAL A 148 -6.87 -8.15 -5.80
C VAL A 148 -5.58 -8.96 -5.90
N PHE A 149 -5.54 -10.14 -5.27
CA PHE A 149 -4.39 -11.02 -5.31
C PHE A 149 -3.98 -11.40 -6.74
N ASN A 150 -4.94 -11.68 -7.61
CA ASN A 150 -4.67 -12.03 -9.00
C ASN A 150 -4.25 -10.83 -9.88
N ALA A 151 -4.62 -9.62 -9.50
CA ALA A 151 -4.31 -8.40 -10.25
C ALA A 151 -2.95 -7.79 -9.88
N ILE A 152 -2.57 -7.84 -8.60
CA ILE A 152 -1.45 -7.10 -8.02
C ILE A 152 -0.21 -7.98 -7.91
N GLU A 153 0.97 -7.40 -8.17
CA GLU A 153 2.26 -8.06 -8.04
C GLU A 153 3.13 -7.40 -6.95
N ILE A 154 4.23 -8.06 -6.59
CA ILE A 154 5.22 -7.49 -5.66
C ILE A 154 5.80 -6.22 -6.26
N GLY A 155 5.82 -5.15 -5.47
CA GLY A 155 6.24 -3.81 -5.87
C GLY A 155 5.11 -2.89 -6.30
N ASP A 156 3.91 -3.41 -6.60
CA ASP A 156 2.77 -2.57 -6.96
C ASP A 156 2.34 -1.67 -5.78
N PRO A 157 1.96 -0.42 -6.04
CA PRO A 157 1.62 0.55 -5.01
C PRO A 157 0.34 0.19 -4.23
N VAL A 158 0.37 0.45 -2.92
CA VAL A 158 -0.79 0.45 -2.02
C VAL A 158 -0.89 1.83 -1.37
N ILE A 159 -1.95 2.56 -1.69
CA ILE A 159 -2.21 3.92 -1.21
C ILE A 159 -3.21 3.83 -0.09
N VAL A 160 -2.81 4.23 1.12
CA VAL A 160 -3.69 4.23 2.30
C VAL A 160 -3.90 5.66 2.78
N TYR A 161 -5.16 6.09 2.84
CA TYR A 161 -5.48 7.49 3.12
C TYR A 161 -6.84 7.68 3.83
N TYR A 162 -7.05 8.89 4.33
CA TYR A 162 -8.35 9.40 4.76
C TYR A 162 -8.86 10.39 3.73
N SER A 163 -10.12 10.29 3.32
CA SER A 163 -10.73 11.28 2.44
C SER A 163 -10.84 12.63 3.16
N LEU A 164 -10.50 13.71 2.47
CA LEU A 164 -10.65 15.06 3.02
C LEU A 164 -12.13 15.48 3.17
N ASP A 165 -13.02 14.86 2.39
CA ASP A 165 -14.45 15.14 2.44
C ASP A 165 -15.14 14.52 3.67
N ASP A 166 -14.47 13.56 4.33
CA ASP A 166 -15.00 12.82 5.49
C ASP A 166 -14.37 13.27 6.83
N VAL A 167 -13.77 14.47 6.90
CA VAL A 167 -13.03 14.99 8.08
C VAL A 167 -13.96 15.34 9.26
N THR A 168 -15.02 14.61 9.49
CA THR A 168 -15.87 14.74 10.70
C THR A 168 -15.56 13.67 11.75
N GLY A 169 -14.70 12.68 11.45
CA GLY A 169 -14.26 11.63 12.37
C GLY A 169 -12.96 11.96 13.11
N PRO A 170 -12.62 11.20 14.17
CA PRO A 170 -11.36 11.37 14.88
C PRO A 170 -10.16 11.15 13.94
N GLN A 171 -9.33 12.17 13.77
CA GLN A 171 -8.10 12.06 13.03
C GLN A 171 -7.08 11.25 13.83
N PRO A 172 -6.31 10.33 13.21
CA PRO A 172 -5.24 9.64 13.90
C PRO A 172 -4.22 10.65 14.39
N THR A 173 -3.83 10.54 15.64
CA THR A 173 -2.66 11.25 16.16
C THR A 173 -1.45 10.78 15.36
N GLN A 174 -0.83 11.69 14.60
CA GLN A 174 0.44 11.41 13.95
C GLN A 174 1.42 10.94 15.02
N GLN A 175 1.78 9.67 14.99
CA GLN A 175 2.96 9.22 15.72
C GLN A 175 4.17 9.86 15.02
N THR A 176 4.63 10.98 15.57
CA THR A 176 5.94 11.53 15.27
C THR A 176 6.98 10.59 15.87
N GLY A 177 7.30 9.53 15.12
CA GLY A 177 8.47 8.71 15.39
C GLY A 177 9.72 9.50 15.03
N LEU A 178 10.48 9.87 16.05
CA LEU A 178 11.90 10.22 15.95
C LEU A 178 12.75 8.96 15.82
#